data_b74baa1ed7dfe7fddfccd12b2b29e6b6
#
_entry.id   b74baa1ed7dfe7fddfccd12b2b29e6b6
#
_cell.length_a   1.000
_cell.length_b   1.000
_cell.length_c   1.000
_cell.angle_alpha   90.00
_cell.angle_beta   90.00
_cell.angle_gamma   90.00
#
_symmetry.space_group_name_H-M   'P 1'
#
loop_
_entity.id
_entity.type
_entity.pdbx_description
1 polymer ?
#
loop_
_entity_poly.entity_id
_entity_poly.type
_entity_poly.pdbx_seq_one_letter_code
_entity_poly.pdbx_strand_id
1 'polypeptide(L)'
;WRYSRVYKFNSLYHKILSLFPFESDLLKKHGVNFSYVGHPLAKSLSGDIDDIKLKRDLGLSLNREIIAILPGSRKSEIKHHDKPLSDFIKKYKKENPDTEIVLALNKKSDLLGQLEKLSGDIKVIFDASQKVLSVCDLAVVASGTATLEAGILAKPMVVIYKSNFLSNFILSNFFLKTKFIALPNILSQEKIIFELRQSQVIGEQIYEKVILSLKNKKNISEKLESIKQSLLVSESNKFTKAIQEIFSK
;
A
#
# COMPACT_ATOMS: atom_id res chain seq x y z
N TRP A 1 -17.86 -3.68 -4.51
CA TRP A 1 -17.44 -5.08 -4.57
C TRP A 1 -18.57 -5.97 -4.07
N ARG A 2 -19.11 -6.91 -4.89
CA ARG A 2 -20.16 -7.91 -4.58
C ARG A 2 -21.25 -7.41 -3.61
N TYR A 3 -21.87 -6.28 -3.89
CA TYR A 3 -22.96 -5.68 -3.11
C TYR A 3 -24.10 -6.68 -2.80
N SER A 4 -24.31 -7.66 -3.70
CA SER A 4 -25.31 -8.72 -3.49
C SER A 4 -25.09 -9.57 -2.24
N ARG A 5 -23.86 -9.59 -1.67
CA ARG A 5 -23.59 -10.32 -0.41
C ARG A 5 -24.13 -9.61 0.81
N VAL A 6 -24.23 -8.27 0.78
CA VAL A 6 -24.69 -7.47 1.92
C VAL A 6 -26.10 -7.86 2.36
N TYR A 7 -26.98 -8.19 1.41
CA TYR A 7 -28.34 -8.64 1.70
C TYR A 7 -28.42 -9.94 2.54
N LYS A 8 -27.37 -10.77 2.49
CA LYS A 8 -27.31 -12.02 3.25
C LYS A 8 -26.66 -11.87 4.61
N PHE A 9 -26.10 -10.69 4.95
CA PHE A 9 -25.34 -10.54 6.20
C PHE A 9 -26.21 -10.71 7.43
N ASN A 10 -27.42 -10.13 7.45
CA ASN A 10 -28.32 -10.24 8.59
C ASN A 10 -28.82 -11.68 8.85
N SER A 11 -28.91 -12.51 7.80
CA SER A 11 -29.32 -13.91 7.94
C SER A 11 -28.19 -14.86 8.31
N LEU A 12 -26.93 -14.45 8.10
CA LEU A 12 -25.76 -15.30 8.31
C LEU A 12 -24.94 -14.92 9.54
N TYR A 13 -25.00 -13.65 9.95
CA TYR A 13 -24.13 -13.12 11.01
C TYR A 13 -24.93 -12.28 12.01
N HIS A 14 -24.62 -12.44 13.29
CA HIS A 14 -25.21 -11.63 14.37
C HIS A 14 -24.76 -10.18 14.31
N LYS A 15 -23.51 -9.96 13.95
CA LYS A 15 -22.90 -8.64 13.85
C LYS A 15 -21.69 -8.65 12.90
N ILE A 16 -21.48 -7.56 12.18
CA ILE A 16 -20.32 -7.34 11.31
C ILE A 16 -19.39 -6.34 11.99
N LEU A 17 -18.09 -6.65 12.06
CA LEU A 17 -17.07 -5.71 12.48
C LEU A 17 -16.42 -5.12 11.23
N SER A 18 -16.68 -3.82 10.96
CA SER A 18 -16.13 -3.16 9.78
C SER A 18 -14.81 -2.47 10.11
N LEU A 19 -13.84 -2.57 9.18
CA LEU A 19 -12.49 -2.06 9.34
C LEU A 19 -12.30 -0.70 8.67
N PHE A 20 -13.15 -0.37 7.69
CA PHE A 20 -13.04 0.86 6.91
C PHE A 20 -14.28 1.74 7.06
N PRO A 21 -14.10 3.09 7.14
CA PRO A 21 -15.22 4.02 7.30
C PRO A 21 -16.29 3.88 6.21
N PHE A 22 -15.88 3.73 4.93
CA PHE A 22 -16.81 3.63 3.79
C PHE A 22 -17.69 2.38 3.82
N GLU A 23 -17.28 1.32 4.51
CA GLU A 23 -18.10 0.12 4.70
C GLU A 23 -19.29 0.41 5.62
N SER A 24 -19.12 1.30 6.59
CA SER A 24 -20.15 1.66 7.56
C SER A 24 -21.39 2.26 6.89
N ASP A 25 -21.21 3.13 5.92
CA ASP A 25 -22.33 3.74 5.17
C ASP A 25 -23.09 2.70 4.36
N LEU A 26 -22.36 1.78 3.73
CA LEU A 26 -22.95 0.67 2.99
C LEU A 26 -23.76 -0.25 3.91
N LEU A 27 -23.19 -0.67 5.02
CA LEU A 27 -23.83 -1.57 5.98
C LEU A 27 -25.06 -0.92 6.60
N LYS A 28 -24.97 0.36 6.97
CA LYS A 28 -26.10 1.16 7.49
C LYS A 28 -27.25 1.24 6.49
N LYS A 29 -26.95 1.54 5.22
CA LYS A 29 -27.95 1.63 4.13
C LYS A 29 -28.73 0.34 3.95
N HIS A 30 -28.14 -0.81 4.24
CA HIS A 30 -28.76 -2.13 4.11
C HIS A 30 -29.29 -2.70 5.43
N GLY A 31 -29.36 -1.89 6.50
CA GLY A 31 -29.88 -2.30 7.80
C GLY A 31 -29.09 -3.42 8.46
N VAL A 32 -27.80 -3.55 8.13
CA VAL A 32 -26.92 -4.59 8.72
C VAL A 32 -26.52 -4.16 10.12
N ASN A 33 -26.60 -5.09 11.08
CA ASN A 33 -26.04 -4.87 12.41
C ASN A 33 -24.51 -4.88 12.34
N PHE A 34 -23.87 -3.73 12.59
CA PHE A 34 -22.41 -3.60 12.50
C PHE A 34 -21.83 -2.68 13.57
N SER A 35 -20.54 -2.81 13.80
CA SER A 35 -19.73 -1.84 14.54
C SER A 35 -18.48 -1.51 13.72
N TYR A 36 -18.17 -0.23 13.56
CA TYR A 36 -16.90 0.23 13.01
C TYR A 36 -15.83 0.16 14.11
N VAL A 37 -14.84 -0.68 13.94
CA VAL A 37 -13.81 -0.95 14.96
C VAL A 37 -12.42 -0.41 14.60
N GLY A 38 -12.30 0.24 13.44
CA GLY A 38 -11.02 0.72 12.92
C GLY A 38 -10.15 -0.40 12.34
N HIS A 39 -9.00 -0.03 11.82
CA HIS A 39 -8.10 -1.00 11.19
C HIS A 39 -6.93 -1.37 12.11
N PRO A 40 -6.68 -2.67 12.39
CA PRO A 40 -5.62 -3.10 13.32
C PRO A 40 -4.23 -2.59 12.94
N LEU A 41 -3.91 -2.53 11.64
CA LEU A 41 -2.63 -1.98 11.16
C LEU A 41 -2.44 -0.51 11.53
N ALA A 42 -3.50 0.30 11.59
CA ALA A 42 -3.38 1.70 11.98
C ALA A 42 -2.84 1.81 13.42
N LYS A 43 -3.32 0.95 14.31
CA LYS A 43 -2.83 0.90 15.69
C LYS A 43 -1.39 0.37 15.78
N SER A 44 -1.08 -0.72 15.06
CA SER A 44 0.24 -1.36 15.14
C SER A 44 1.37 -0.52 14.52
N LEU A 45 1.05 0.33 13.51
CA LEU A 45 2.00 1.19 12.82
C LEU A 45 2.03 2.64 13.34
N SER A 46 1.31 2.95 14.43
CA SER A 46 1.23 4.30 15.02
C SER A 46 2.22 4.53 16.18
N GLY A 47 3.10 3.58 16.46
CA GLY A 47 4.15 3.75 17.46
C GLY A 47 5.23 4.73 16.99
N ASP A 48 5.94 5.34 17.94
CA ASP A 48 7.12 6.15 17.63
C ASP A 48 8.22 5.26 17.04
N ILE A 49 8.72 5.65 15.88
CA ILE A 49 9.79 4.95 15.17
C ILE A 49 11.06 5.77 15.32
N ASP A 50 12.10 5.16 15.86
CA ASP A 50 13.45 5.72 15.81
C ASP A 50 14.04 5.48 14.41
N ASP A 51 13.82 6.45 13.53
CA ASP A 51 14.26 6.38 12.13
C ASP A 51 15.77 6.18 12.01
N ILE A 52 16.56 6.81 12.89
CA ILE A 52 18.04 6.72 12.85
C ILE A 52 18.48 5.29 13.19
N LYS A 53 17.95 4.74 14.27
CA LYS A 53 18.25 3.37 14.68
C LYS A 53 17.79 2.39 13.61
N LEU A 54 16.58 2.55 13.11
CA LEU A 54 16.02 1.63 12.11
C LEU A 54 16.77 1.68 10.78
N LYS A 55 17.22 2.86 10.32
CA LYS A 55 18.09 2.97 9.15
C LYS A 55 19.42 2.25 9.38
N ARG A 56 20.04 2.38 10.56
CA ARG A 56 21.27 1.67 10.90
C ARG A 56 21.07 0.15 10.92
N ASP A 57 19.99 -0.33 11.55
CA ASP A 57 19.67 -1.75 11.64
C ASP A 57 19.46 -2.38 10.25
N LEU A 58 18.89 -1.60 9.32
CA LEU A 58 18.71 -2.00 7.92
C LEU A 58 19.96 -1.77 7.07
N GLY A 59 21.01 -1.17 7.60
CA GLY A 59 22.23 -0.81 6.90
C GLY A 59 21.99 0.24 5.81
N LEU A 60 21.05 1.17 6.02
CA LEU A 60 20.69 2.25 5.12
C LEU A 60 21.41 3.55 5.45
N SER A 61 21.58 4.41 4.45
CA SER A 61 22.16 5.73 4.62
C SER A 61 21.29 6.61 5.51
N LEU A 62 21.94 7.39 6.37
CA LEU A 62 21.23 8.38 7.21
C LEU A 62 20.93 9.68 6.45
N ASN A 63 21.73 9.99 5.41
CA ASN A 63 21.72 11.31 4.76
C ASN A 63 21.30 11.27 3.29
N ARG A 64 21.04 10.09 2.71
CA ARG A 64 20.59 9.96 1.33
C ARG A 64 19.09 9.83 1.28
N GLU A 65 18.51 10.32 0.19
CA GLU A 65 17.12 10.02 -0.14
C GLU A 65 16.94 8.51 -0.39
N ILE A 66 15.90 7.92 0.15
CA ILE A 66 15.62 6.50 0.06
C ILE A 66 14.33 6.28 -0.72
N ILE A 67 14.45 5.60 -1.86
CA ILE A 67 13.31 5.14 -2.66
C ILE A 67 13.09 3.64 -2.41
N ALA A 68 11.97 3.30 -1.77
CA ALA A 68 11.59 1.90 -1.55
C ALA A 68 10.84 1.33 -2.76
N ILE A 69 11.14 0.10 -3.14
CA ILE A 69 10.44 -0.63 -4.20
C ILE A 69 9.86 -1.92 -3.62
N LEU A 70 8.53 -2.05 -3.68
CA LEU A 70 7.78 -3.23 -3.26
C LEU A 70 7.08 -3.81 -4.50
N PRO A 71 7.71 -4.75 -5.23
CA PRO A 71 7.25 -5.19 -6.55
C PRO A 71 6.02 -6.12 -6.49
N GLY A 72 5.61 -6.53 -5.30
CA GLY A 72 4.51 -7.45 -5.06
C GLY A 72 4.92 -8.62 -4.16
N SER A 73 3.93 -9.41 -3.74
CA SER A 73 4.12 -10.57 -2.85
C SER A 73 4.09 -11.91 -3.58
N ARG A 74 3.61 -11.94 -4.83
CA ARG A 74 3.52 -13.16 -5.64
C ARG A 74 4.53 -13.13 -6.77
N LYS A 75 5.15 -14.28 -7.07
CA LYS A 75 6.11 -14.39 -8.19
C LYS A 75 5.55 -13.89 -9.52
N SER A 76 4.26 -14.13 -9.79
CA SER A 76 3.60 -13.64 -11.01
C SER A 76 3.52 -12.11 -11.06
N GLU A 77 3.25 -11.45 -9.95
CA GLU A 77 3.23 -9.98 -9.84
C GLU A 77 4.63 -9.42 -10.10
N ILE A 78 5.62 -9.96 -9.39
CA ILE A 78 7.03 -9.55 -9.52
C ILE A 78 7.51 -9.73 -10.96
N LYS A 79 7.18 -10.86 -11.61
CA LYS A 79 7.54 -11.11 -13.01
C LYS A 79 6.98 -10.06 -13.98
N HIS A 80 5.75 -9.57 -13.74
CA HIS A 80 5.15 -8.52 -14.57
C HIS A 80 5.74 -7.14 -14.31
N HIS A 81 6.21 -6.90 -13.11
CA HIS A 81 6.82 -5.64 -12.71
C HIS A 81 8.33 -5.59 -12.97
N ASP A 82 8.99 -6.74 -13.19
CA ASP A 82 10.45 -6.88 -13.31
C ASP A 82 11.07 -5.89 -14.31
N LYS A 83 10.66 -5.95 -15.59
CA LYS A 83 11.21 -5.06 -16.61
C LYS A 83 10.88 -3.59 -16.35
N PRO A 84 9.63 -3.17 -16.09
CA PRO A 84 9.31 -1.78 -15.80
C PRO A 84 10.09 -1.20 -14.62
N LEU A 85 10.24 -1.96 -13.54
CA LEU A 85 10.99 -1.51 -12.37
C LEU A 85 12.50 -1.45 -12.65
N SER A 86 13.04 -2.42 -13.38
CA SER A 86 14.44 -2.39 -13.78
C SER A 86 14.76 -1.18 -14.67
N ASP A 87 13.89 -0.87 -15.64
CA ASP A 87 14.06 0.29 -16.51
C ASP A 87 13.98 1.61 -15.70
N PHE A 88 13.03 1.67 -14.74
CA PHE A 88 12.91 2.80 -13.79
C PHE A 88 14.18 2.98 -12.95
N ILE A 89 14.68 1.90 -12.32
CA ILE A 89 15.86 1.93 -11.45
C ILE A 89 17.07 2.47 -12.22
N LYS A 90 17.32 1.93 -13.41
CA LYS A 90 18.44 2.36 -14.26
C LYS A 90 18.37 3.86 -14.60
N LYS A 91 17.19 4.34 -15.02
CA LYS A 91 16.97 5.75 -15.31
C LYS A 91 17.14 6.60 -14.05
N TYR A 92 16.50 6.21 -12.97
CA TYR A 92 16.51 7.00 -11.73
C TYR A 92 17.94 7.15 -11.17
N LYS A 93 18.72 6.07 -11.11
CA LYS A 93 20.11 6.11 -10.66
C LYS A 93 21.04 6.94 -11.56
N LYS A 94 20.79 6.92 -12.86
CA LYS A 94 21.56 7.75 -13.80
C LYS A 94 21.36 9.24 -13.55
N GLU A 95 20.12 9.65 -13.25
CA GLU A 95 19.76 11.06 -13.07
C GLU A 95 19.89 11.52 -11.59
N ASN A 96 19.85 10.57 -10.65
CA ASN A 96 19.92 10.83 -9.20
C ASN A 96 20.90 9.84 -8.53
N PRO A 97 22.21 9.96 -8.78
CA PRO A 97 23.22 8.97 -8.35
C PRO A 97 23.36 8.83 -6.83
N ASP A 98 23.02 9.88 -6.08
CA ASP A 98 23.11 9.91 -4.64
C ASP A 98 21.91 9.27 -3.92
N THR A 99 20.87 8.91 -4.66
CA THR A 99 19.69 8.25 -4.06
C THR A 99 19.95 6.79 -3.78
N GLU A 100 19.55 6.33 -2.61
CA GLU A 100 19.58 4.91 -2.23
C GLU A 100 18.28 4.23 -2.65
N ILE A 101 18.37 3.23 -3.52
CA ILE A 101 17.21 2.43 -3.92
C ILE A 101 17.20 1.13 -3.13
N VAL A 102 16.07 0.86 -2.49
CA VAL A 102 15.86 -0.32 -1.65
C VAL A 102 14.76 -1.19 -2.24
N LEU A 103 15.12 -2.39 -2.68
CA LEU A 103 14.18 -3.43 -3.12
C LEU A 103 13.77 -4.28 -1.92
N ALA A 104 12.52 -4.17 -1.48
CA ALA A 104 11.99 -4.96 -0.38
C ALA A 104 11.19 -6.17 -0.90
N LEU A 105 11.63 -7.37 -0.54
CA LEU A 105 11.05 -8.66 -0.94
C LEU A 105 10.72 -9.51 0.29
N ASN A 106 9.76 -10.43 0.15
CA ASN A 106 9.42 -11.35 1.25
C ASN A 106 10.51 -12.41 1.45
N LYS A 107 11.10 -12.90 0.36
CA LYS A 107 12.13 -13.96 0.41
C LYS A 107 13.08 -13.90 -0.78
N LYS A 108 14.25 -14.50 -0.63
CA LYS A 108 15.29 -14.53 -1.67
C LYS A 108 14.82 -15.14 -2.99
N SER A 109 13.94 -16.13 -2.95
CA SER A 109 13.36 -16.75 -4.16
C SER A 109 12.43 -15.83 -4.97
N ASP A 110 12.12 -14.65 -4.46
CA ASP A 110 11.33 -13.64 -5.16
C ASP A 110 12.22 -12.68 -5.97
N LEU A 111 13.51 -12.65 -5.69
CA LEU A 111 14.51 -11.93 -6.50
C LEU A 111 14.74 -12.72 -7.80
N LEU A 112 14.40 -12.13 -8.93
CA LEU A 112 14.44 -12.79 -10.23
C LEU A 112 14.60 -11.80 -11.39
N GLY A 113 14.97 -12.30 -12.56
CA GLY A 113 14.96 -11.59 -13.83
C GLY A 113 15.94 -10.44 -13.91
N GLN A 114 15.46 -9.28 -14.33
CA GLN A 114 16.27 -8.06 -14.47
C GLN A 114 16.56 -7.40 -13.14
N LEU A 115 15.63 -7.51 -12.16
CA LEU A 115 15.85 -7.00 -10.80
C LEU A 115 16.98 -7.76 -10.09
N GLU A 116 17.10 -9.07 -10.33
CA GLU A 116 18.21 -9.86 -9.80
C GLU A 116 19.57 -9.35 -10.33
N LYS A 117 19.63 -9.01 -11.63
CA LYS A 117 20.86 -8.45 -12.24
C LYS A 117 21.28 -7.10 -11.67
N LEU A 118 20.32 -6.36 -11.10
CA LEU A 118 20.58 -5.07 -10.45
C LEU A 118 20.89 -5.19 -8.95
N SER A 119 20.87 -6.40 -8.38
CA SER A 119 21.05 -6.59 -6.93
C SER A 119 22.42 -6.14 -6.41
N GLY A 120 23.43 -6.00 -7.27
CA GLY A 120 24.71 -5.40 -6.92
C GLY A 120 24.72 -3.87 -6.87
N ASP A 121 23.76 -3.23 -7.52
CA ASP A 121 23.68 -1.76 -7.66
C ASP A 121 22.66 -1.13 -6.71
N ILE A 122 21.81 -1.94 -6.11
CA ILE A 122 20.74 -1.51 -5.20
C ILE A 122 20.75 -2.33 -3.91
N LYS A 123 20.18 -1.78 -2.85
CA LYS A 123 20.00 -2.51 -1.60
C LYS A 123 18.84 -3.48 -1.70
N VAL A 124 19.04 -4.77 -1.43
CA VAL A 124 17.95 -5.76 -1.36
C VAL A 124 17.74 -6.18 0.09
N ILE A 125 16.52 -6.03 0.57
CA ILE A 125 16.14 -6.36 1.96
C ILE A 125 14.99 -7.36 1.93
N PHE A 126 15.11 -8.41 2.74
CA PHE A 126 14.10 -9.47 2.81
C PHE A 126 13.33 -9.41 4.13
N ASP A 127 12.04 -9.75 4.06
CA ASP A 127 11.13 -9.88 5.22
C ASP A 127 11.07 -8.66 6.15
N ALA A 128 11.25 -7.47 5.57
CA ALA A 128 11.26 -6.21 6.33
C ALA A 128 10.54 -5.05 5.61
N SER A 129 9.55 -5.36 4.78
CA SER A 129 8.85 -4.37 3.96
C SER A 129 8.29 -3.19 4.78
N GLN A 130 7.68 -3.45 5.94
CA GLN A 130 7.15 -2.41 6.82
C GLN A 130 8.26 -1.51 7.38
N LYS A 131 9.39 -2.11 7.78
CA LYS A 131 10.55 -1.36 8.30
C LYS A 131 11.15 -0.47 7.21
N VAL A 132 11.26 -0.98 5.97
CA VAL A 132 11.73 -0.19 4.81
C VAL A 132 10.76 0.94 4.51
N LEU A 133 9.44 0.68 4.49
CA LEU A 133 8.42 1.72 4.31
C LEU A 133 8.49 2.80 5.39
N SER A 134 8.77 2.43 6.64
CA SER A 134 8.84 3.39 7.74
C SER A 134 9.93 4.45 7.56
N VAL A 135 11.03 4.11 6.90
CA VAL A 135 12.21 4.98 6.76
C VAL A 135 12.45 5.53 5.36
N CYS A 136 11.67 5.12 4.36
CA CYS A 136 11.81 5.64 3.00
C CYS A 136 11.23 7.05 2.86
N ASP A 137 11.71 7.76 1.84
CA ASP A 137 11.19 9.08 1.45
C ASP A 137 10.01 8.96 0.50
N LEU A 138 10.02 7.94 -0.34
CA LEU A 138 8.95 7.59 -1.27
C LEU A 138 8.98 6.09 -1.56
N ALA A 139 7.82 5.52 -1.85
CA ALA A 139 7.71 4.11 -2.23
C ALA A 139 7.10 3.93 -3.63
N VAL A 140 7.63 2.98 -4.40
CA VAL A 140 6.96 2.41 -5.59
C VAL A 140 6.39 1.06 -5.16
N VAL A 141 5.07 0.93 -5.14
CA VAL A 141 4.38 -0.18 -4.47
C VAL A 141 3.44 -0.89 -5.44
N ALA A 142 3.54 -2.20 -5.53
CA ALA A 142 2.50 -3.01 -6.19
C ALA A 142 1.17 -2.89 -5.43
N SER A 143 0.07 -2.77 -6.19
CA SER A 143 -1.27 -2.63 -5.59
C SER A 143 -1.61 -3.82 -4.69
N GLY A 144 -1.96 -3.56 -3.44
CA GLY A 144 -2.28 -4.55 -2.42
C GLY A 144 -2.23 -3.95 -1.01
N THR A 145 -2.09 -4.80 0.00
CA THR A 145 -2.05 -4.40 1.42
C THR A 145 -0.91 -3.42 1.72
N ALA A 146 0.22 -3.54 1.03
CA ALA A 146 1.36 -2.63 1.20
C ALA A 146 1.02 -1.16 0.90
N THR A 147 0.01 -0.89 0.05
CA THR A 147 -0.46 0.49 -0.18
C THR A 147 -1.17 1.09 1.03
N LEU A 148 -1.86 0.25 1.82
CA LEU A 148 -2.45 0.68 3.09
C LEU A 148 -1.37 0.92 4.14
N GLU A 149 -0.38 0.03 4.24
CA GLU A 149 0.76 0.18 5.15
C GLU A 149 1.50 1.49 4.88
N ALA A 150 1.88 1.75 3.62
CA ALA A 150 2.51 3.00 3.22
C ALA A 150 1.62 4.22 3.50
N GLY A 151 0.30 4.11 3.29
CA GLY A 151 -0.68 5.15 3.60
C GLY A 151 -0.75 5.47 5.09
N ILE A 152 -0.80 4.44 5.96
CA ILE A 152 -0.81 4.60 7.42
C ILE A 152 0.51 5.20 7.93
N LEU A 153 1.64 4.85 7.31
CA LEU A 153 2.95 5.44 7.60
C LEU A 153 3.12 6.84 7.00
N ALA A 154 2.07 7.39 6.38
CA ALA A 154 2.07 8.68 5.70
C ALA A 154 3.19 8.84 4.66
N LYS A 155 3.61 7.74 4.03
CA LYS A 155 4.68 7.73 3.03
C LYS A 155 4.13 8.01 1.63
N PRO A 156 4.62 9.04 0.94
CA PRO A 156 4.32 9.25 -0.46
C PRO A 156 4.62 8.01 -1.28
N MET A 157 3.76 7.71 -2.26
CA MET A 157 3.94 6.51 -3.06
C MET A 157 3.42 6.66 -4.49
N VAL A 158 3.98 5.85 -5.37
CA VAL A 158 3.44 5.56 -6.71
C VAL A 158 3.00 4.10 -6.73
N VAL A 159 1.73 3.87 -7.02
CA VAL A 159 1.17 2.51 -7.05
C VAL A 159 1.20 1.97 -8.47
N ILE A 160 1.68 0.74 -8.63
CA ILE A 160 1.75 0.04 -9.90
C ILE A 160 0.87 -1.22 -9.87
N TYR A 161 0.21 -1.50 -10.98
CA TYR A 161 -0.58 -2.73 -11.16
C TYR A 161 -0.47 -3.25 -12.58
N LYS A 162 0.14 -4.42 -12.76
CA LYS A 162 0.27 -5.11 -14.03
C LYS A 162 0.03 -6.61 -13.84
N SER A 163 -0.86 -7.18 -14.63
CA SER A 163 -1.20 -8.60 -14.58
C SER A 163 -1.44 -9.17 -15.96
N ASN A 164 -1.55 -10.50 -16.09
CA ASN A 164 -1.82 -11.19 -17.35
C ASN A 164 -3.19 -10.82 -17.92
N PHE A 165 -3.30 -10.85 -19.25
CA PHE A 165 -4.52 -10.57 -20.02
C PHE A 165 -5.72 -11.42 -19.58
N LEU A 166 -5.52 -12.69 -19.25
CA LEU A 166 -6.59 -13.59 -18.77
C LEU A 166 -7.14 -13.19 -17.39
N SER A 167 -6.26 -12.79 -16.48
CA SER A 167 -6.69 -12.23 -15.19
C SER A 167 -7.37 -10.87 -15.36
N ASN A 168 -6.99 -10.11 -16.40
CA ASN A 168 -7.60 -8.84 -16.73
C ASN A 168 -9.02 -8.99 -17.26
N PHE A 169 -9.35 -10.02 -18.04
CA PHE A 169 -10.71 -10.19 -18.58
C PHE A 169 -11.73 -10.44 -17.46
N ILE A 170 -11.35 -11.17 -16.42
CA ILE A 170 -12.20 -11.40 -15.25
C ILE A 170 -12.20 -10.18 -14.31
N LEU A 171 -11.07 -9.48 -14.19
CA LEU A 171 -10.89 -8.32 -13.32
C LEU A 171 -11.20 -7.01 -14.03
N SER A 172 -11.15 -6.94 -15.38
CA SER A 172 -11.41 -5.71 -16.15
C SER A 172 -12.83 -5.20 -15.93
N ASN A 173 -13.81 -6.09 -15.85
CA ASN A 173 -15.19 -5.70 -15.50
C ASN A 173 -15.31 -5.14 -14.09
N PHE A 174 -14.34 -5.42 -13.22
CA PHE A 174 -14.28 -4.90 -11.87
C PHE A 174 -13.42 -3.62 -11.80
N PHE A 175 -12.20 -3.65 -12.38
CA PHE A 175 -11.26 -2.52 -12.35
C PHE A 175 -11.65 -1.36 -13.29
N LEU A 176 -12.38 -1.63 -14.39
CA LEU A 176 -12.93 -0.57 -15.25
C LEU A 176 -14.04 0.22 -14.56
N LYS A 177 -14.70 -0.36 -13.54
CA LYS A 177 -15.77 0.29 -12.78
C LYS A 177 -15.27 1.03 -11.54
N THR A 178 -14.04 0.78 -11.07
CA THR A 178 -13.49 1.47 -9.90
C THR A 178 -12.60 2.62 -10.32
N LYS A 179 -12.90 3.82 -9.81
CA LYS A 179 -12.09 5.02 -10.04
C LYS A 179 -10.66 4.83 -9.55
N PHE A 180 -10.47 4.13 -8.43
CA PHE A 180 -9.19 3.92 -7.76
C PHE A 180 -8.93 2.44 -7.46
N ILE A 181 -7.64 2.05 -7.36
CA ILE A 181 -7.19 0.70 -6.96
C ILE A 181 -6.37 0.69 -5.68
N ALA A 182 -5.79 1.83 -5.31
CA ALA A 182 -5.02 1.97 -4.08
C ALA A 182 -5.94 2.36 -2.93
N LEU A 183 -5.79 1.68 -1.80
CA LEU A 183 -6.62 1.92 -0.62
C LEU A 183 -6.61 3.39 -0.15
N PRO A 184 -5.49 4.12 -0.13
CA PRO A 184 -5.52 5.55 0.23
C PRO A 184 -6.44 6.39 -0.65
N ASN A 185 -6.42 6.21 -1.98
CA ASN A 185 -7.31 6.93 -2.89
C ASN A 185 -8.78 6.50 -2.73
N ILE A 186 -9.02 5.21 -2.43
CA ILE A 186 -10.37 4.69 -2.16
C ILE A 186 -10.92 5.29 -0.86
N LEU A 187 -10.11 5.36 0.18
CA LEU A 187 -10.50 5.89 1.49
C LEU A 187 -10.79 7.39 1.45
N SER A 188 -9.97 8.15 0.74
CA SER A 188 -10.16 9.60 0.58
C SER A 188 -11.20 9.99 -0.46
N GLN A 189 -11.58 9.06 -1.36
CA GLN A 189 -12.35 9.32 -2.59
C GLN A 189 -11.70 10.34 -3.54
N GLU A 190 -10.41 10.64 -3.33
CA GLU A 190 -9.60 11.57 -4.09
C GLU A 190 -8.34 10.89 -4.63
N LYS A 191 -7.76 11.48 -5.69
CA LYS A 191 -6.46 11.05 -6.21
C LYS A 191 -5.33 11.73 -5.41
N ILE A 192 -4.99 11.17 -4.25
CA ILE A 192 -3.87 11.63 -3.43
C ILE A 192 -2.53 11.15 -3.98
N ILE A 193 -2.50 9.89 -4.45
CA ILE A 193 -1.31 9.22 -4.97
C ILE A 193 -1.52 8.80 -6.42
N PHE A 194 -0.42 8.67 -7.16
CA PHE A 194 -0.48 8.20 -8.54
C PHE A 194 -0.65 6.68 -8.60
N GLU A 195 -1.53 6.25 -9.52
CA GLU A 195 -1.77 4.86 -9.85
C GLU A 195 -1.46 4.64 -11.32
N LEU A 196 -0.52 3.76 -11.62
CA LEU A 196 -0.20 3.30 -12.97
C LEU A 196 -0.76 1.90 -13.17
N ARG A 197 -1.52 1.72 -14.26
CA ARG A 197 -2.24 0.47 -14.53
C ARG A 197 -1.84 -0.09 -15.88
N GLN A 198 -1.57 -1.39 -15.93
CA GLN A 198 -1.34 -2.17 -17.16
C GLN A 198 -0.28 -1.56 -18.11
N SER A 199 -0.70 -1.01 -19.25
CA SER A 199 0.19 -0.39 -20.24
C SER A 199 0.91 0.86 -19.73
N GLN A 200 0.37 1.51 -18.72
CA GLN A 200 1.02 2.66 -18.07
C GLN A 200 2.21 2.23 -17.19
N VAL A 201 2.32 0.94 -16.82
CA VAL A 201 3.44 0.46 -15.99
C VAL A 201 4.65 0.23 -16.90
N ILE A 202 5.36 1.31 -17.15
CA ILE A 202 6.64 1.39 -17.88
C ILE A 202 7.62 2.27 -17.09
N GLY A 203 8.93 2.03 -17.22
CA GLY A 203 9.97 2.69 -16.43
C GLY A 203 9.90 4.20 -16.48
N GLU A 204 9.65 4.77 -17.67
CA GLU A 204 9.52 6.22 -17.90
C GLU A 204 8.36 6.84 -17.08
N GLN A 205 7.18 6.23 -17.15
CA GLN A 205 6.01 6.71 -16.41
C GLN A 205 6.19 6.59 -14.89
N ILE A 206 6.81 5.51 -14.42
CA ILE A 206 7.14 5.35 -13.00
C ILE A 206 8.08 6.49 -12.58
N TYR A 207 9.13 6.76 -13.35
CA TYR A 207 10.08 7.84 -13.09
C TYR A 207 9.37 9.20 -12.97
N GLU A 208 8.58 9.58 -13.99
CA GLU A 208 7.84 10.85 -13.98
C GLU A 208 6.96 11.01 -12.74
N LYS A 209 6.21 9.94 -12.36
CA LYS A 209 5.30 10.02 -11.21
C LYS A 209 6.05 10.02 -9.87
N VAL A 210 7.21 9.37 -9.80
CA VAL A 210 8.09 9.46 -8.62
C VAL A 210 8.60 10.89 -8.44
N ILE A 211 9.13 11.53 -9.50
CA ILE A 211 9.59 12.92 -9.41
C ILE A 211 8.46 13.88 -9.02
N LEU A 212 7.27 13.73 -9.61
CA LEU A 212 6.10 14.55 -9.24
C LEU A 212 5.67 14.31 -7.77
N SER A 213 5.73 13.08 -7.29
CA SER A 213 5.38 12.74 -5.90
C SER A 213 6.39 13.32 -4.91
N LEU A 214 7.69 13.28 -5.22
CA LEU A 214 8.74 13.88 -4.40
C LEU A 214 8.57 15.39 -4.29
N LYS A 215 8.27 16.08 -5.41
CA LYS A 215 7.98 17.54 -5.42
C LYS A 215 6.79 17.90 -4.54
N ASN A 216 5.80 17.01 -4.42
CA ASN A 216 4.58 17.21 -3.62
C ASN A 216 4.57 16.41 -2.31
N LYS A 217 5.71 15.91 -1.88
CA LYS A 217 5.89 15.00 -0.74
C LYS A 217 5.12 15.46 0.50
N LYS A 218 5.29 16.71 0.92
CA LYS A 218 4.66 17.25 2.12
C LYS A 218 3.13 17.18 2.05
N ASN A 219 2.53 17.68 0.98
CA ASN A 219 1.08 17.69 0.80
C ASN A 219 0.50 16.26 0.73
N ILE A 220 1.21 15.34 0.06
CA ILE A 220 0.80 13.92 0.02
C ILE A 220 0.83 13.32 1.43
N SER A 221 1.92 13.53 2.19
CA SER A 221 2.04 13.00 3.55
C SER A 221 0.97 13.54 4.50
N GLU A 222 0.64 14.84 4.43
CA GLU A 222 -0.43 15.45 5.23
C GLU A 222 -1.80 14.84 4.94
N LYS A 223 -2.11 14.59 3.67
CA LYS A 223 -3.36 13.92 3.28
C LYS A 223 -3.40 12.44 3.72
N LEU A 224 -2.27 11.74 3.64
CA LEU A 224 -2.16 10.36 4.11
C LEU A 224 -2.29 10.27 5.64
N GLU A 225 -1.76 11.24 6.39
CA GLU A 225 -1.94 11.30 7.84
C GLU A 225 -3.42 11.46 8.22
N SER A 226 -4.20 12.24 7.47
CA SER A 226 -5.65 12.35 7.67
C SER A 226 -6.37 11.01 7.47
N ILE A 227 -5.92 10.20 6.51
CA ILE A 227 -6.43 8.83 6.31
C ILE A 227 -6.09 7.95 7.51
N LYS A 228 -4.85 7.98 8.00
CA LYS A 228 -4.43 7.24 9.19
C LYS A 228 -5.33 7.57 10.38
N GLN A 229 -5.60 8.86 10.63
CA GLN A 229 -6.49 9.29 11.70
C GLN A 229 -7.92 8.73 11.55
N SER A 230 -8.43 8.64 10.33
CA SER A 230 -9.75 8.04 10.07
C SER A 230 -9.81 6.54 10.36
N LEU A 231 -8.66 5.84 10.28
CA LEU A 231 -8.53 4.41 10.56
C LEU A 231 -8.24 4.11 12.04
N LEU A 232 -7.79 5.11 12.79
CA LEU A 232 -7.61 5.03 14.24
C LEU A 232 -8.96 5.28 14.91
N VAL A 233 -9.43 4.31 15.66
CA VAL A 233 -10.62 4.49 16.49
C VAL A 233 -10.17 4.95 17.86
N SER A 234 -10.68 6.09 18.33
CA SER A 234 -10.28 6.76 19.58
C SER A 234 -10.54 5.92 20.84
N GLU A 235 -11.42 4.92 20.76
CA GLU A 235 -11.69 4.02 21.89
C GLU A 235 -10.92 2.71 21.70
N SER A 236 -9.87 2.50 22.49
CA SER A 236 -9.09 1.25 22.53
C SER A 236 -9.94 0.01 22.82
N ASN A 237 -11.17 0.18 23.32
CA ASN A 237 -12.08 -0.88 23.72
C ASN A 237 -13.25 -1.12 22.74
N LYS A 238 -13.35 -0.39 21.60
CA LYS A 238 -14.50 -0.61 20.67
C LYS A 238 -14.57 -2.03 20.14
N PHE A 239 -13.43 -2.62 19.80
CA PHE A 239 -13.40 -4.02 19.36
C PHE A 239 -13.87 -4.97 20.47
N THR A 240 -13.34 -4.81 21.68
CA THR A 240 -13.70 -5.62 22.85
C THR A 240 -15.17 -5.43 23.21
N LYS A 241 -15.65 -4.18 23.27
CA LYS A 241 -17.07 -3.88 23.52
C LYS A 241 -17.98 -4.50 22.46
N ALA A 242 -17.64 -4.38 21.18
CA ALA A 242 -18.41 -4.95 20.08
C ALA A 242 -18.50 -6.49 20.16
N ILE A 243 -17.45 -7.14 20.64
CA ILE A 243 -17.46 -8.59 20.90
C ILE A 243 -18.30 -8.91 22.15
N GLN A 244 -18.12 -8.20 23.25
CA GLN A 244 -18.92 -8.40 24.48
C GLN A 244 -20.42 -8.28 24.23
N GLU A 245 -20.85 -7.31 23.41
CA GLU A 245 -22.26 -7.15 23.00
C GLU A 245 -22.82 -8.36 22.22
N ILE A 246 -21.98 -9.19 21.61
CA ILE A 246 -22.40 -10.42 20.91
C ILE A 246 -22.69 -11.53 21.93
N PHE A 247 -21.93 -11.58 23.03
CA PHE A 247 -22.04 -12.63 24.05
C PHE A 247 -22.98 -12.26 25.21
N SER A 248 -23.43 -10.98 25.28
CA SER A 248 -24.37 -10.52 26.34
C SER A 248 -25.84 -10.74 25.96
N LYS A 249 -26.12 -11.33 24.81
CA LYS A 249 -27.45 -11.73 24.36
C LYS A 249 -27.59 -13.25 24.36
#